data_3d411ca5ce75b81a01b594fd34a47362
#
_entry.id   3d411ca5ce75b81a01b594fd34a47362
#
_cell.length_a   1.000
_cell.length_b   1.000
_cell.length_c   1.000
_cell.angle_alpha   90.00
_cell.angle_beta   90.00
_cell.angle_gamma   90.00
#
_symmetry.space_group_name_H-M   'P 1'
#
loop_
_entity.id
_entity.type
_entity.pdbx_description
1 polymer ?
#
loop_
_entity_poly.entity_id
_entity_poly.type
_entity_poly.pdbx_seq_one_letter_code
_entity_poly.pdbx_strand_id
1 'polypeptide(L)'
;MVAVKAADVDAFVAQADPTRRVVLVFGPDAGLVGERVRTLLAASVDDVNDPFALARLDGEELAAEPSRLVEEALTMPLFGGRRAVWVKAGSRNIAPAVEALLGDALFAASPTCRVVIEAGDLRRNAPLRVVCERAKNAAALPCYADTERDRARLIDEEMRASGLSLAADARAALIPLLGGDRAASRSEIQKLALYARGRGQVGVEDVAAVVSDASALAIEDIVDAAFAGRPGELEIQLGKARTAGTSAGSILFNAQRQLAQLHKWRMAIEQGRAFSLDAVQPPLPFRRRPLVEAALKAWSAVRLANAMADLADAVLQSRRNPALAETVAERALLAIAASGRRSAA
;
A
#
# COMPACT_ATOMS: atom_id res chain seq x y z
N MET A 1 -14.74 -27.70 4.84
CA MET A 1 -14.05 -26.47 4.40
C MET A 1 -13.58 -25.74 5.65
N VAL A 2 -12.29 -25.51 5.78
CA VAL A 2 -11.69 -24.92 6.98
C VAL A 2 -11.04 -23.56 6.61
N ALA A 3 -11.75 -22.78 5.77
CA ALA A 3 -11.35 -21.40 5.54
C ALA A 3 -11.60 -20.60 6.83
N VAL A 4 -10.58 -19.96 7.35
CA VAL A 4 -10.69 -19.03 8.47
C VAL A 4 -11.43 -17.79 7.97
N LYS A 5 -12.53 -17.41 8.64
CA LYS A 5 -13.27 -16.20 8.26
C LYS A 5 -12.40 -14.98 8.53
N ALA A 6 -12.54 -13.94 7.70
CA ALA A 6 -11.73 -12.71 7.86
C ALA A 6 -11.79 -12.11 9.29
N ALA A 7 -12.94 -12.21 9.95
CA ALA A 7 -13.12 -11.74 11.33
C ALA A 7 -12.32 -12.56 12.37
N ASP A 8 -11.99 -13.83 12.07
CA ASP A 8 -11.33 -14.74 13.00
C ASP A 8 -9.81 -14.81 12.76
N VAL A 9 -9.30 -14.14 11.73
CA VAL A 9 -7.88 -14.21 11.34
C VAL A 9 -6.97 -13.67 12.44
N ASP A 10 -7.30 -12.54 13.04
CA ASP A 10 -6.47 -11.92 14.08
C ASP A 10 -6.40 -12.81 15.32
N ALA A 11 -7.53 -13.46 15.71
CA ALA A 11 -7.57 -14.42 16.80
C ALA A 11 -6.70 -15.66 16.47
N PHE A 12 -6.77 -16.15 15.22
CA PHE A 12 -5.94 -17.26 14.78
C PHE A 12 -4.44 -16.91 14.80
N VAL A 13 -4.05 -15.71 14.35
CA VAL A 13 -2.65 -15.27 14.34
C VAL A 13 -2.12 -15.11 15.77
N ALA A 14 -2.95 -14.60 16.70
CA ALA A 14 -2.58 -14.46 18.10
C ALA A 14 -2.41 -15.82 18.81
N GLN A 15 -3.18 -16.83 18.43
CA GLN A 15 -3.18 -18.15 19.06
C GLN A 15 -3.32 -19.25 17.98
N ALA A 16 -2.26 -19.37 17.15
CA ALA A 16 -2.26 -20.28 16.01
C ALA A 16 -2.45 -21.74 16.43
N ASP A 17 -3.49 -22.37 15.93
CA ASP A 17 -3.79 -23.78 16.16
C ASP A 17 -2.58 -24.67 15.77
N PRO A 18 -2.00 -25.43 16.70
CA PRO A 18 -0.84 -26.28 16.44
C PRO A 18 -1.14 -27.42 15.45
N THR A 19 -2.41 -27.82 15.29
CA THR A 19 -2.81 -28.85 14.33
C THR A 19 -2.77 -28.35 12.88
N ARG A 20 -2.86 -27.04 12.65
CA ARG A 20 -2.80 -26.40 11.34
C ARG A 20 -1.38 -25.93 11.04
N ARG A 21 -0.57 -26.86 10.57
CA ARG A 21 0.86 -26.62 10.39
C ARG A 21 1.23 -25.94 9.09
N VAL A 22 0.37 -26.00 8.07
CA VAL A 22 0.53 -25.23 6.84
C VAL A 22 -0.41 -24.03 6.89
N VAL A 23 0.15 -22.83 6.90
CA VAL A 23 -0.63 -21.59 7.00
C VAL A 23 -0.36 -20.73 5.76
N LEU A 24 -1.36 -20.57 4.93
CA LEU A 24 -1.35 -19.66 3.78
C LEU A 24 -1.87 -18.30 4.22
N VAL A 25 -1.05 -17.27 4.08
CA VAL A 25 -1.41 -15.86 4.29
C VAL A 25 -1.43 -15.17 2.94
N PHE A 26 -2.57 -14.63 2.53
CA PHE A 26 -2.74 -14.10 1.18
C PHE A 26 -3.72 -12.93 1.14
N GLY A 27 -3.56 -12.03 0.19
CA GLY A 27 -4.51 -10.93 -0.02
C GLY A 27 -3.90 -9.75 -0.77
N PRO A 28 -4.72 -8.74 -1.09
CA PRO A 28 -4.30 -7.54 -1.79
C PRO A 28 -3.46 -6.58 -0.91
N ASP A 29 -3.58 -6.64 0.42
CA ASP A 29 -2.79 -5.82 1.33
C ASP A 29 -1.47 -6.52 1.69
N ALA A 30 -0.41 -6.21 0.93
CA ALA A 30 0.91 -6.79 1.11
C ALA A 30 1.51 -6.47 2.50
N GLY A 31 1.21 -5.29 3.05
CA GLY A 31 1.65 -4.89 4.38
C GLY A 31 1.05 -5.76 5.47
N LEU A 32 -0.26 -6.01 5.41
CA LEU A 32 -0.97 -6.88 6.33
C LEU A 32 -0.55 -8.35 6.18
N VAL A 33 -0.33 -8.83 4.95
CA VAL A 33 0.22 -10.17 4.68
C VAL A 33 1.57 -10.33 5.37
N GLY A 34 2.52 -9.41 5.12
CA GLY A 34 3.85 -9.46 5.70
C GLY A 34 3.85 -9.34 7.24
N GLU A 35 2.95 -8.55 7.82
CA GLU A 35 2.79 -8.40 9.26
C GLU A 35 2.33 -9.72 9.91
N ARG A 36 1.30 -10.35 9.35
CA ARG A 36 0.77 -11.64 9.85
C ARG A 36 1.77 -12.79 9.68
N VAL A 37 2.47 -12.82 8.55
CA VAL A 37 3.56 -13.80 8.31
C VAL A 37 4.64 -13.66 9.38
N ARG A 38 5.12 -12.45 9.65
CA ARG A 38 6.14 -12.22 10.69
C ARG A 38 5.67 -12.67 12.08
N THR A 39 4.43 -12.36 12.44
CA THR A 39 3.85 -12.80 13.72
C THR A 39 3.76 -14.31 13.83
N LEU A 40 3.32 -15.00 12.77
CA LEU A 40 3.24 -16.47 12.74
C LEU A 40 4.62 -17.12 12.81
N LEU A 41 5.61 -16.57 12.11
CA LEU A 41 6.99 -17.06 12.15
C LEU A 41 7.60 -16.88 13.54
N ALA A 42 7.44 -15.70 14.15
CA ALA A 42 7.93 -15.43 15.51
C ALA A 42 7.29 -16.37 16.55
N ALA A 43 6.02 -16.74 16.37
CA ALA A 43 5.34 -17.72 17.22
C ALA A 43 5.77 -19.18 16.94
N SER A 44 6.41 -19.44 15.80
CA SER A 44 6.74 -20.79 15.33
C SER A 44 8.16 -21.24 15.62
N VAL A 45 9.09 -20.31 15.85
CA VAL A 45 10.51 -20.57 16.17
C VAL A 45 10.94 -19.75 17.38
N ASP A 46 12.04 -20.12 17.99
CA ASP A 46 12.56 -19.41 19.16
C ASP A 46 13.39 -18.18 18.74
N ASP A 47 14.09 -18.25 17.61
CA ASP A 47 14.77 -17.12 16.97
C ASP A 47 14.51 -17.12 15.45
N VAL A 48 13.91 -16.06 14.95
CA VAL A 48 13.62 -15.87 13.51
C VAL A 48 14.87 -15.56 12.68
N ASN A 49 15.99 -15.25 13.31
CA ASN A 49 17.26 -14.97 12.65
C ASN A 49 18.17 -16.22 12.58
N ASP A 50 17.82 -17.28 13.28
CA ASP A 50 18.56 -18.55 13.21
C ASP A 50 18.24 -19.27 11.88
N PRO A 51 19.22 -19.41 10.98
CA PRO A 51 19.02 -20.08 9.69
C PRO A 51 18.73 -21.58 9.82
N PHE A 52 19.03 -22.20 10.97
CA PHE A 52 18.70 -23.60 11.22
C PHE A 52 17.26 -23.77 11.74
N ALA A 53 16.71 -22.76 12.40
CA ALA A 53 15.34 -22.76 12.89
C ALA A 53 14.34 -22.27 11.81
N LEU A 54 14.74 -21.33 10.94
CA LEU A 54 13.88 -20.75 9.90
C LEU A 54 14.49 -20.93 8.50
N ALA A 55 13.99 -21.90 7.74
CA ALA A 55 14.28 -22.05 6.32
C ALA A 55 13.43 -21.08 5.49
N ARG A 56 14.01 -20.55 4.41
CA ARG A 56 13.34 -19.64 3.47
C ARG A 56 13.40 -20.23 2.07
N LEU A 57 12.23 -20.37 1.43
CA LEU A 57 12.10 -20.91 0.10
C LEU A 57 11.37 -19.90 -0.81
N ASP A 58 11.80 -19.84 -2.07
CA ASP A 58 11.16 -19.03 -3.09
C ASP A 58 10.20 -19.87 -3.93
N GLY A 59 9.12 -19.25 -4.41
CA GLY A 59 8.13 -19.91 -5.26
C GLY A 59 8.68 -20.36 -6.61
N GLU A 60 9.74 -19.73 -7.14
CA GLU A 60 10.38 -20.18 -8.37
C GLU A 60 11.14 -21.49 -8.17
N GLU A 61 11.85 -21.62 -7.05
CA GLU A 61 12.53 -22.86 -6.67
C GLU A 61 11.52 -24.01 -6.51
N LEU A 62 10.44 -23.77 -5.79
CA LEU A 62 9.40 -24.77 -5.54
C LEU A 62 8.57 -25.13 -6.77
N ALA A 63 8.46 -24.24 -7.74
CA ALA A 63 7.82 -24.57 -9.03
C ALA A 63 8.71 -25.48 -9.89
N ALA A 64 10.03 -25.33 -9.79
CA ALA A 64 11.01 -26.18 -10.47
C ALA A 64 11.19 -27.53 -9.76
N GLU A 65 11.23 -27.54 -8.43
CA GLU A 65 11.50 -28.72 -7.60
C GLU A 65 10.51 -28.79 -6.41
N PRO A 66 9.30 -29.35 -6.64
CA PRO A 66 8.25 -29.42 -5.60
C PRO A 66 8.62 -30.25 -4.37
N SER A 67 9.51 -31.27 -4.52
CA SER A 67 9.97 -32.14 -3.42
C SER A 67 10.72 -31.38 -2.33
N ARG A 68 11.37 -30.29 -2.67
CA ARG A 68 12.18 -29.48 -1.76
C ARG A 68 11.39 -28.95 -0.55
N LEU A 69 10.09 -28.66 -0.72
CA LEU A 69 9.23 -28.25 0.40
C LEU A 69 9.07 -29.36 1.44
N VAL A 70 8.93 -30.62 1.00
CA VAL A 70 8.80 -31.78 1.88
C VAL A 70 10.14 -32.04 2.60
N GLU A 71 11.24 -31.99 1.88
CA GLU A 71 12.59 -32.20 2.41
C GLU A 71 12.90 -31.16 3.52
N GLU A 72 12.66 -29.89 3.24
CA GLU A 72 12.88 -28.82 4.23
C GLU A 72 11.94 -28.93 5.43
N ALA A 73 10.68 -29.28 5.22
CA ALA A 73 9.72 -29.44 6.31
C ALA A 73 9.97 -30.64 7.20
N LEU A 74 10.65 -31.68 6.69
CA LEU A 74 11.06 -32.90 7.42
C LEU A 74 12.47 -32.80 8.02
N THR A 75 13.24 -31.81 7.64
CA THR A 75 14.59 -31.61 8.20
C THR A 75 14.49 -31.33 9.70
N MET A 76 15.19 -32.13 10.49
CA MET A 76 15.25 -31.96 11.95
C MET A 76 16.30 -30.92 12.33
N PRO A 77 16.00 -30.01 13.27
CA PRO A 77 16.99 -29.07 13.78
C PRO A 77 18.09 -29.85 14.53
N LEU A 78 19.36 -29.53 14.25
CA LEU A 78 20.53 -30.20 14.81
C LEU A 78 20.61 -30.08 16.35
N PHE A 79 20.10 -29.01 16.93
CA PHE A 79 20.14 -28.71 18.34
C PHE A 79 18.79 -28.86 19.05
N GLY A 80 17.82 -29.51 18.38
CA GLY A 80 16.42 -29.56 18.86
C GLY A 80 15.70 -28.22 18.69
N GLY A 81 14.50 -28.10 19.25
CA GLY A 81 13.68 -26.88 19.16
C GLY A 81 12.63 -26.93 18.07
N ARG A 82 11.94 -25.79 17.87
CA ARG A 82 10.89 -25.62 16.86
C ARG A 82 11.49 -25.13 15.56
N ARG A 83 10.96 -25.62 14.45
CA ARG A 83 11.38 -25.20 13.12
C ARG A 83 10.20 -24.64 12.31
N ALA A 84 10.49 -23.69 11.45
CA ALA A 84 9.53 -23.19 10.47
C ALA A 84 10.16 -23.10 9.07
N VAL A 85 9.30 -23.20 8.07
CA VAL A 85 9.63 -22.92 6.68
C VAL A 85 8.80 -21.74 6.22
N TRP A 86 9.46 -20.69 5.77
CA TRP A 86 8.81 -19.53 5.16
C TRP A 86 8.90 -19.63 3.64
N VAL A 87 7.75 -19.72 2.98
CA VAL A 87 7.66 -19.79 1.54
C VAL A 87 7.12 -18.47 0.98
N LYS A 88 7.86 -17.80 0.12
CA LYS A 88 7.37 -16.67 -0.68
C LYS A 88 6.87 -17.19 -2.03
N ALA A 89 5.55 -17.35 -2.17
CA ALA A 89 4.95 -17.96 -3.37
C ALA A 89 5.17 -17.14 -4.65
N GLY A 90 5.27 -15.80 -4.55
CA GLY A 90 5.39 -14.93 -5.71
C GLY A 90 4.19 -15.09 -6.67
N SER A 91 4.48 -15.15 -7.97
CA SER A 91 3.49 -15.39 -9.03
C SER A 91 3.41 -16.84 -9.49
N ARG A 92 4.23 -17.73 -8.94
CA ARG A 92 4.35 -19.13 -9.37
C ARG A 92 3.27 -20.02 -8.74
N ASN A 93 2.89 -21.06 -9.45
CA ASN A 93 1.97 -22.06 -8.92
C ASN A 93 2.75 -23.11 -8.13
N ILE A 94 2.73 -22.99 -6.82
CA ILE A 94 3.37 -23.93 -5.88
C ILE A 94 2.36 -24.91 -5.25
N ALA A 95 1.12 -24.95 -5.75
CA ALA A 95 0.09 -25.88 -5.24
C ALA A 95 0.56 -27.35 -5.25
N PRO A 96 1.26 -27.87 -6.28
CA PRO A 96 1.75 -29.24 -6.27
C PRO A 96 2.72 -29.53 -5.12
N ALA A 97 3.62 -28.60 -4.78
CA ALA A 97 4.54 -28.77 -3.65
C ALA A 97 3.78 -28.81 -2.31
N VAL A 98 2.76 -27.97 -2.15
CA VAL A 98 1.93 -27.93 -0.95
C VAL A 98 1.03 -29.19 -0.85
N GLU A 99 0.50 -29.67 -1.96
CA GLU A 99 -0.27 -30.94 -1.99
C GLU A 99 0.61 -32.12 -1.59
N ALA A 100 1.82 -32.23 -2.12
CA ALA A 100 2.78 -33.26 -1.76
C ALA A 100 3.10 -33.24 -0.26
N LEU A 101 3.35 -32.06 0.31
CA LEU A 101 3.60 -31.91 1.73
C LEU A 101 2.40 -32.30 2.60
N LEU A 102 1.20 -31.86 2.23
CA LEU A 102 -0.02 -32.14 2.99
C LEU A 102 -0.42 -33.62 2.94
N GLY A 103 -0.01 -34.34 1.88
CA GLY A 103 -0.21 -35.78 1.71
C GLY A 103 0.88 -36.63 2.35
N ASP A 104 1.99 -36.04 2.80
CA ASP A 104 3.12 -36.77 3.35
C ASP A 104 2.84 -37.31 4.76
N ALA A 105 3.03 -38.62 4.94
CA ALA A 105 2.74 -39.31 6.20
C ALA A 105 3.72 -38.93 7.32
N LEU A 106 4.99 -38.68 6.99
CA LEU A 106 6.01 -38.29 7.95
C LEU A 106 5.76 -36.86 8.43
N PHE A 107 5.43 -35.96 7.53
CA PHE A 107 5.00 -34.62 7.89
C PHE A 107 3.73 -34.66 8.76
N ALA A 108 2.77 -35.53 8.44
CA ALA A 108 1.57 -35.70 9.25
C ALA A 108 1.88 -36.18 10.68
N ALA A 109 2.87 -37.04 10.86
CA ALA A 109 3.26 -37.60 12.14
C ALA A 109 4.20 -36.70 12.98
N SER A 110 4.96 -35.78 12.36
CA SER A 110 5.96 -34.94 13.04
C SER A 110 5.40 -33.57 13.41
N PRO A 111 5.27 -33.19 14.69
CA PRO A 111 4.69 -31.89 15.08
C PRO A 111 5.69 -30.72 15.07
N THR A 112 6.94 -30.93 14.67
CA THR A 112 8.04 -30.00 14.93
C THR A 112 8.17 -28.84 13.95
N CYS A 113 7.60 -28.94 12.74
CA CYS A 113 7.74 -27.92 11.70
C CYS A 113 6.39 -27.26 11.34
N ARG A 114 6.39 -25.94 11.25
CA ARG A 114 5.30 -25.14 10.67
C ARG A 114 5.75 -24.53 9.35
N VAL A 115 4.88 -24.61 8.32
CA VAL A 115 5.10 -23.98 7.03
C VAL A 115 4.19 -22.76 6.90
N VAL A 116 4.76 -21.58 6.71
CA VAL A 116 4.04 -20.32 6.50
C VAL A 116 4.25 -19.87 5.07
N ILE A 117 3.18 -19.76 4.30
CA ILE A 117 3.21 -19.40 2.89
C ILE A 117 2.69 -17.97 2.75
N GLU A 118 3.54 -17.11 2.23
CA GLU A 118 3.23 -15.72 1.88
C GLU A 118 2.84 -15.64 0.40
N ALA A 119 1.64 -15.13 0.12
CA ALA A 119 1.16 -14.97 -1.26
C ALA A 119 0.46 -13.62 -1.45
N GLY A 120 0.44 -13.14 -2.70
CA GLY A 120 -0.34 -11.98 -3.08
C GLY A 120 -1.84 -12.25 -3.11
N ASP A 121 -2.58 -11.45 -3.87
CA ASP A 121 -4.02 -11.64 -4.02
C ASP A 121 -4.32 -12.92 -4.81
N LEU A 122 -5.05 -13.85 -4.17
CA LEU A 122 -5.43 -15.13 -4.73
C LEU A 122 -6.95 -15.20 -4.97
N ARG A 123 -7.34 -15.40 -6.22
CA ARG A 123 -8.74 -15.63 -6.58
C ARG A 123 -9.28 -16.87 -5.85
N ARG A 124 -10.59 -16.93 -5.68
CA ARG A 124 -11.25 -18.01 -4.94
C ARG A 124 -10.97 -19.43 -5.51
N ASN A 125 -10.73 -19.53 -6.81
CA ASN A 125 -10.39 -20.77 -7.51
C ASN A 125 -8.89 -20.98 -7.74
N ALA A 126 -8.01 -20.14 -7.14
CA ALA A 126 -6.57 -20.32 -7.26
C ALA A 126 -6.15 -21.66 -6.65
N PRO A 127 -5.37 -22.51 -7.36
CA PRO A 127 -5.02 -23.86 -6.91
C PRO A 127 -4.44 -23.89 -5.49
N LEU A 128 -3.47 -23.04 -5.20
CA LEU A 128 -2.84 -22.94 -3.88
C LEU A 128 -3.87 -22.65 -2.76
N ARG A 129 -4.78 -21.71 -3.00
CA ARG A 129 -5.84 -21.38 -2.05
C ARG A 129 -6.79 -22.54 -1.82
N VAL A 130 -7.23 -23.20 -2.90
CA VAL A 130 -8.15 -24.35 -2.85
C VAL A 130 -7.53 -25.50 -2.06
N VAL A 131 -6.26 -25.81 -2.28
CA VAL A 131 -5.52 -26.85 -1.54
C VAL A 131 -5.51 -26.57 -0.05
N CYS A 132 -5.10 -25.35 0.34
CA CYS A 132 -5.03 -24.97 1.76
C CYS A 132 -6.41 -24.88 2.44
N GLU A 133 -7.47 -24.45 1.73
CA GLU A 133 -8.83 -24.37 2.28
C GLU A 133 -9.49 -25.75 2.47
N ARG A 134 -9.05 -26.79 1.73
CA ARG A 134 -9.59 -28.14 1.81
C ARG A 134 -8.91 -29.01 2.87
N ALA A 135 -7.63 -28.80 3.11
CA ALA A 135 -6.84 -29.62 4.00
C ALA A 135 -7.16 -29.35 5.48
N LYS A 136 -7.30 -30.41 6.29
CA LYS A 136 -7.61 -30.30 7.73
C LYS A 136 -6.43 -29.76 8.54
N ASN A 137 -5.20 -30.03 8.10
CA ASN A 137 -3.94 -29.61 8.73
C ASN A 137 -3.38 -28.31 8.14
N ALA A 138 -4.19 -27.58 7.36
CA ALA A 138 -3.85 -26.27 6.82
C ALA A 138 -4.87 -25.19 7.24
N ALA A 139 -4.44 -23.93 7.15
CA ALA A 139 -5.30 -22.76 7.29
C ALA A 139 -5.02 -21.77 6.15
N ALA A 140 -6.05 -21.12 5.63
CA ALA A 140 -5.94 -20.03 4.67
C ALA A 140 -6.47 -18.75 5.31
N LEU A 141 -5.59 -17.75 5.44
CA LEU A 141 -5.83 -16.49 6.15
C LEU A 141 -5.91 -15.35 5.14
N PRO A 142 -7.12 -14.84 4.82
CA PRO A 142 -7.26 -13.71 3.92
C PRO A 142 -6.83 -12.40 4.58
N CYS A 143 -6.10 -11.56 3.84
CA CYS A 143 -5.64 -10.22 4.22
C CYS A 143 -6.26 -9.21 3.27
N TYR A 144 -7.49 -8.80 3.56
CA TYR A 144 -8.17 -7.73 2.81
C TYR A 144 -7.76 -6.37 3.36
N ALA A 145 -7.90 -5.33 2.52
CA ALA A 145 -7.65 -3.96 2.93
C ALA A 145 -8.46 -3.59 4.18
N ASP A 146 -7.82 -2.86 5.08
CA ASP A 146 -8.41 -2.41 6.34
C ASP A 146 -9.68 -1.59 6.10
N THR A 147 -10.74 -1.93 6.82
CA THR A 147 -11.92 -1.07 6.94
C THR A 147 -11.60 0.16 7.80
N GLU A 148 -12.47 1.15 7.80
CA GLU A 148 -12.32 2.31 8.69
C GLU A 148 -12.23 1.89 10.17
N ARG A 149 -12.98 0.86 10.56
CA ARG A 149 -12.95 0.29 11.91
C ARG A 149 -11.61 -0.36 12.23
N ASP A 150 -11.01 -1.05 11.27
CA ASP A 150 -9.69 -1.68 11.46
C ASP A 150 -8.60 -0.62 11.58
N ARG A 151 -8.66 0.45 10.77
CA ARG A 151 -7.76 1.60 10.91
C ARG A 151 -7.90 2.30 12.26
N ALA A 152 -9.13 2.50 12.74
CA ALA A 152 -9.35 3.07 14.06
C ALA A 152 -8.74 2.22 15.17
N ARG A 153 -8.89 0.88 15.08
CA ARG A 153 -8.27 -0.06 16.02
C ARG A 153 -6.74 0.00 15.96
N LEU A 154 -6.15 0.04 14.76
CA LEU A 154 -4.71 0.17 14.58
C LEU A 154 -4.16 1.44 15.23
N ILE A 155 -4.85 2.57 15.06
CA ILE A 155 -4.50 3.83 15.72
C ILE A 155 -4.49 3.65 17.24
N ASP A 156 -5.54 3.05 17.81
CA ASP A 156 -5.65 2.85 19.25
C ASP A 156 -4.55 1.95 19.82
N GLU A 157 -4.18 0.89 19.09
CA GLU A 157 -3.10 -0.02 19.44
C GLU A 157 -1.76 0.70 19.50
N GLU A 158 -1.39 1.44 18.44
CA GLU A 158 -0.10 2.14 18.34
C GLU A 158 0.03 3.30 19.33
N MET A 159 -1.04 4.08 19.49
CA MET A 159 -1.06 5.19 20.47
C MET A 159 -0.93 4.65 21.89
N ARG A 160 -1.65 3.59 22.25
CA ARG A 160 -1.56 2.96 23.56
C ARG A 160 -0.18 2.37 23.82
N ALA A 161 0.42 1.70 22.83
CA ALA A 161 1.78 1.15 22.92
C ALA A 161 2.84 2.23 23.17
N SER A 162 2.57 3.46 22.68
CA SER A 162 3.44 4.63 22.85
C SER A 162 3.11 5.46 24.12
N GLY A 163 2.12 5.07 24.92
CA GLY A 163 1.68 5.81 26.11
C GLY A 163 1.00 7.14 25.78
N LEU A 164 0.41 7.26 24.57
CA LEU A 164 -0.23 8.47 24.08
C LEU A 164 -1.75 8.29 23.96
N SER A 165 -2.48 9.40 24.05
CA SER A 165 -3.89 9.52 23.69
C SER A 165 -4.04 10.35 22.42
N LEU A 166 -5.10 10.11 21.65
CA LEU A 166 -5.41 10.87 20.44
C LEU A 166 -6.72 11.63 20.64
N ALA A 167 -6.70 12.95 20.41
CA ALA A 167 -7.88 13.79 20.46
C ALA A 167 -8.91 13.37 19.40
N ALA A 168 -10.20 13.61 19.63
CA ALA A 168 -11.26 13.16 18.73
C ALA A 168 -11.18 13.81 17.34
N ASP A 169 -10.86 15.10 17.28
CA ASP A 169 -10.62 15.86 16.05
C ASP A 169 -9.36 15.40 15.31
N ALA A 170 -8.28 15.10 16.04
CA ALA A 170 -7.06 14.51 15.49
C ALA A 170 -7.33 13.13 14.90
N ARG A 171 -8.16 12.30 15.54
CA ARG A 171 -8.59 11.00 15.02
C ARG A 171 -9.37 11.15 13.71
N ALA A 172 -10.34 12.07 13.69
CA ALA A 172 -11.14 12.33 12.49
C ALA A 172 -10.28 12.83 11.31
N ALA A 173 -9.23 13.60 11.59
CA ALA A 173 -8.27 14.07 10.60
C ALA A 173 -7.31 12.96 10.13
N LEU A 174 -6.90 12.04 11.02
CA LEU A 174 -5.92 11.00 10.74
C LEU A 174 -6.47 9.86 9.88
N ILE A 175 -7.68 9.35 10.18
CA ILE A 175 -8.25 8.16 9.52
C ILE A 175 -8.26 8.28 7.98
N PRO A 176 -8.70 9.39 7.36
CA PRO A 176 -8.72 9.53 5.90
C PRO A 176 -7.32 9.65 5.28
N LEU A 177 -6.29 9.99 6.06
CA LEU A 177 -4.91 10.11 5.59
C LEU A 177 -4.18 8.75 5.56
N LEU A 178 -4.68 7.75 6.26
CA LEU A 178 -4.13 6.41 6.27
C LEU A 178 -4.55 5.66 5.00
N GLY A 179 -3.58 5.05 4.32
CA GLY A 179 -3.76 4.36 3.05
C GLY A 179 -4.39 2.97 3.16
N GLY A 180 -4.46 2.27 2.01
CA GLY A 180 -4.94 0.90 1.93
C GLY A 180 -3.90 -0.17 2.30
N ASP A 181 -2.64 0.20 2.53
CA ASP A 181 -1.58 -0.69 3.02
C ASP A 181 -1.40 -0.51 4.53
N ARG A 182 -1.56 -1.60 5.28
CA ARG A 182 -1.52 -1.58 6.75
C ARG A 182 -0.13 -1.26 7.29
N ALA A 183 0.93 -1.74 6.65
CA ALA A 183 2.30 -1.47 7.10
C ALA A 183 2.66 0.01 6.92
N ALA A 184 2.26 0.61 5.80
CA ALA A 184 2.41 2.05 5.57
C ALA A 184 1.60 2.85 6.59
N SER A 185 0.34 2.49 6.83
CA SER A 185 -0.51 3.13 7.84
C SER A 185 0.09 3.05 9.24
N ARG A 186 0.61 1.88 9.63
CA ARG A 186 1.31 1.68 10.91
C ARG A 186 2.54 2.58 11.02
N SER A 187 3.35 2.66 9.97
CA SER A 187 4.54 3.51 9.93
C SER A 187 4.20 5.00 10.12
N GLU A 188 3.12 5.48 9.49
CA GLU A 188 2.65 6.86 9.66
C GLU A 188 2.19 7.13 11.10
N ILE A 189 1.46 6.19 11.72
CA ILE A 189 1.00 6.32 13.10
C ILE A 189 2.20 6.30 14.06
N GLN A 190 3.19 5.42 13.84
CA GLN A 190 4.40 5.34 14.66
C GLN A 190 5.24 6.63 14.55
N LYS A 191 5.36 7.19 13.36
CA LYS A 191 6.02 8.47 13.13
C LYS A 191 5.33 9.60 13.90
N LEU A 192 4.00 9.64 13.88
CA LEU A 192 3.21 10.59 14.67
C LEU A 192 3.41 10.38 16.18
N ALA A 193 3.39 9.13 16.65
CA ALA A 193 3.62 8.81 18.05
C ALA A 193 5.03 9.22 18.51
N LEU A 194 6.05 9.02 17.66
CA LEU A 194 7.41 9.46 17.94
C LEU A 194 7.54 10.99 18.02
N TYR A 195 6.88 11.72 17.13
CA TYR A 195 6.84 13.18 17.13
C TYR A 195 6.19 13.75 18.38
N ALA A 196 5.09 13.13 18.82
CA ALA A 196 4.33 13.57 20.00
C ALA A 196 4.87 13.00 21.32
N ARG A 197 6.01 12.31 21.31
CA ARG A 197 6.60 11.68 22.50
C ARG A 197 6.79 12.69 23.62
N GLY A 198 6.25 12.35 24.81
CA GLY A 198 6.32 13.20 26.01
C GLY A 198 5.20 14.25 26.13
N ARG A 199 4.30 14.39 25.14
CA ARG A 199 3.19 15.36 25.19
C ARG A 199 1.91 14.80 25.83
N GLY A 200 1.80 13.47 25.97
CA GLY A 200 0.64 12.80 26.56
C GLY A 200 -0.58 12.69 25.63
N GLN A 201 -0.92 13.76 24.90
CA GLN A 201 -2.02 13.79 23.95
C GLN A 201 -1.59 14.35 22.58
N VAL A 202 -2.09 13.72 21.53
CA VAL A 202 -1.86 14.11 20.12
C VAL A 202 -3.04 14.93 19.63
N GLY A 203 -2.79 16.14 19.15
CA GLY A 203 -3.78 17.07 18.58
C GLY A 203 -3.82 17.04 17.05
N VAL A 204 -4.80 17.76 16.49
CA VAL A 204 -4.95 17.88 15.02
C VAL A 204 -3.75 18.55 14.37
N GLU A 205 -3.07 19.47 15.07
CA GLU A 205 -1.88 20.16 14.59
C GLU A 205 -0.69 19.21 14.45
N ASP A 206 -0.55 18.23 15.37
CA ASP A 206 0.47 17.19 15.29
C ASP A 206 0.23 16.28 14.07
N VAL A 207 -1.03 15.91 13.82
CA VAL A 207 -1.42 15.14 12.62
C VAL A 207 -1.08 15.92 11.36
N ALA A 208 -1.43 17.19 11.29
CA ALA A 208 -1.13 18.05 10.14
C ALA A 208 0.39 18.24 9.92
N ALA A 209 1.17 18.25 10.99
CA ALA A 209 2.63 18.40 10.91
C ALA A 209 3.36 17.15 10.43
N VAL A 210 2.82 15.94 10.74
CA VAL A 210 3.57 14.68 10.58
C VAL A 210 2.95 13.75 9.56
N VAL A 211 1.61 13.58 9.60
CA VAL A 211 0.87 12.59 8.79
C VAL A 211 0.25 13.25 7.56
N SER A 212 0.32 14.58 7.45
CA SER A 212 0.12 15.14 6.12
C SER A 212 1.07 14.34 5.22
N ASP A 213 0.49 13.65 4.25
CA ASP A 213 1.26 12.97 3.20
C ASP A 213 2.04 14.07 2.48
N ALA A 214 3.20 14.40 3.08
CA ALA A 214 4.04 15.50 2.60
C ALA A 214 4.39 15.25 1.14
N SER A 215 4.40 13.99 0.69
CA SER A 215 4.62 13.66 -0.71
C SER A 215 3.34 13.80 -1.53
N ALA A 216 2.18 13.35 -1.06
CA ALA A 216 0.92 13.53 -1.80
C ALA A 216 0.47 15.00 -1.81
N LEU A 217 0.60 15.70 -0.68
CA LEU A 217 0.35 17.14 -0.60
C LEU A 217 1.34 17.92 -1.44
N ALA A 218 2.64 17.58 -1.42
CA ALA A 218 3.64 18.20 -2.29
C ALA A 218 3.35 17.96 -3.78
N ILE A 219 2.91 16.75 -4.14
CA ILE A 219 2.50 16.43 -5.52
C ILE A 219 1.24 17.22 -5.91
N GLU A 220 0.24 17.33 -5.03
CA GLU A 220 -0.94 18.16 -5.27
C GLU A 220 -0.58 19.63 -5.44
N ASP A 221 0.29 20.19 -4.59
CA ASP A 221 0.74 21.58 -4.69
C ASP A 221 1.51 21.83 -6.00
N ILE A 222 2.34 20.89 -6.44
CA ILE A 222 3.03 20.94 -7.75
C ILE A 222 2.00 21.03 -8.88
N VAL A 223 1.03 20.12 -8.88
CA VAL A 223 0.05 20.01 -9.96
C VAL A 223 -0.89 21.22 -9.96
N ASP A 224 -1.34 21.66 -8.79
CA ASP A 224 -2.19 22.85 -8.65
C ASP A 224 -1.46 24.13 -9.09
N ALA A 225 -0.19 24.29 -8.75
CA ALA A 225 0.64 25.43 -9.20
C ALA A 225 0.81 25.42 -10.74
N ALA A 226 1.02 24.25 -11.34
CA ALA A 226 1.12 24.11 -12.79
C ALA A 226 -0.17 24.54 -13.49
N PHE A 227 -1.34 24.03 -13.09
CA PHE A 227 -2.62 24.34 -13.73
C PHE A 227 -3.14 25.74 -13.40
N ALA A 228 -2.77 26.31 -12.25
CA ALA A 228 -3.07 27.70 -11.92
C ALA A 228 -2.16 28.73 -12.65
N GLY A 229 -1.20 28.28 -13.46
CA GLY A 229 -0.31 29.15 -14.20
C GLY A 229 0.72 29.89 -13.35
N ARG A 230 1.22 29.27 -12.26
CA ARG A 230 2.16 29.83 -11.30
C ARG A 230 3.55 29.17 -11.38
N PRO A 231 4.37 29.49 -12.43
CA PRO A 231 5.63 28.80 -12.66
C PRO A 231 6.65 28.96 -11.51
N GLY A 232 6.74 30.13 -10.87
CA GLY A 232 7.66 30.34 -9.75
C GLY A 232 7.32 29.49 -8.52
N GLU A 233 6.03 29.32 -8.22
CA GLU A 233 5.57 28.44 -7.15
C GLU A 233 5.82 26.95 -7.52
N LEU A 234 5.58 26.59 -8.79
CA LEU A 234 5.86 25.26 -9.32
C LEU A 234 7.34 24.87 -9.16
N GLU A 235 8.29 25.77 -9.51
CA GLU A 235 9.72 25.51 -9.36
C GLU A 235 10.11 25.25 -7.90
N ILE A 236 9.57 26.03 -6.96
CA ILE A 236 9.81 25.85 -5.52
C ILE A 236 9.33 24.48 -5.05
N GLN A 237 8.11 24.08 -5.46
CA GLN A 237 7.54 22.80 -5.05
C GLN A 237 8.25 21.60 -5.70
N LEU A 238 8.66 21.73 -6.97
CA LEU A 238 9.48 20.70 -7.65
C LEU A 238 10.83 20.52 -6.97
N GLY A 239 11.47 21.62 -6.55
CA GLY A 239 12.72 21.59 -5.79
C GLY A 239 12.58 20.83 -4.46
N LYS A 240 11.49 21.08 -3.72
CA LYS A 240 11.17 20.36 -2.47
C LYS A 240 10.91 18.88 -2.73
N ALA A 241 10.13 18.55 -3.75
CA ALA A 241 9.80 17.16 -4.09
C ALA A 241 11.06 16.37 -4.49
N ARG A 242 11.99 16.98 -5.21
CA ARG A 242 13.28 16.39 -5.56
C ARG A 242 14.12 16.11 -4.31
N THR A 243 14.21 17.04 -3.39
CA THR A 243 14.92 16.86 -2.11
C THR A 243 14.29 15.76 -1.26
N ALA A 244 12.95 15.60 -1.33
CA ALA A 244 12.20 14.55 -0.64
C ALA A 244 12.25 13.19 -1.35
N GLY A 245 12.89 13.07 -2.53
CA GLY A 245 12.95 11.82 -3.29
C GLY A 245 11.65 11.42 -3.98
N THR A 246 10.74 12.38 -4.21
CA THR A 246 9.47 12.12 -4.90
C THR A 246 9.70 11.76 -6.36
N SER A 247 9.20 10.60 -6.83
CA SER A 247 9.47 10.15 -8.19
C SER A 247 8.75 11.01 -9.24
N ALA A 248 9.43 11.28 -10.35
CA ALA A 248 8.87 11.97 -11.51
C ALA A 248 7.62 11.23 -12.06
N GLY A 249 7.60 9.89 -12.01
CA GLY A 249 6.47 9.08 -12.41
C GLY A 249 5.21 9.32 -11.57
N SER A 250 5.36 9.47 -10.25
CA SER A 250 4.24 9.79 -9.34
C SER A 250 3.69 11.19 -9.62
N ILE A 251 4.56 12.17 -9.86
CA ILE A 251 4.15 13.53 -10.19
C ILE A 251 3.36 13.56 -11.51
N LEU A 252 3.90 12.94 -12.56
CA LEU A 252 3.25 12.88 -13.87
C LEU A 252 1.90 12.12 -13.83
N PHE A 253 1.82 11.01 -13.09
CA PHE A 253 0.58 10.25 -12.93
C PHE A 253 -0.51 11.08 -12.24
N ASN A 254 -0.18 11.80 -11.16
CA ASN A 254 -1.14 12.67 -10.48
C ASN A 254 -1.54 13.85 -11.36
N ALA A 255 -0.61 14.43 -12.12
CA ALA A 255 -0.92 15.48 -13.10
C ALA A 255 -1.92 15.00 -14.16
N GLN A 256 -1.72 13.81 -14.72
CA GLN A 256 -2.67 13.23 -15.68
C GLN A 256 -4.06 13.03 -15.07
N ARG A 257 -4.14 12.49 -13.86
CA ARG A 257 -5.41 12.25 -13.16
C ARG A 257 -6.15 13.56 -12.92
N GLN A 258 -5.45 14.59 -12.44
CA GLN A 258 -6.06 15.89 -12.18
C GLN A 258 -6.47 16.61 -13.45
N LEU A 259 -5.67 16.51 -14.51
CA LEU A 259 -5.99 17.08 -15.81
C LEU A 259 -7.25 16.46 -16.42
N ALA A 260 -7.38 15.13 -16.34
CA ALA A 260 -8.59 14.44 -16.80
C ALA A 260 -9.84 14.90 -16.00
N GLN A 261 -9.68 15.13 -14.71
CA GLN A 261 -10.76 15.62 -13.87
C GLN A 261 -11.15 17.08 -14.21
N LEU A 262 -10.17 17.96 -14.38
CA LEU A 262 -10.41 19.34 -14.83
C LEU A 262 -11.10 19.38 -16.20
N HIS A 263 -10.66 18.54 -17.13
CA HIS A 263 -11.27 18.42 -18.46
C HIS A 263 -12.74 18.00 -18.36
N LYS A 264 -13.05 16.99 -17.54
CA LYS A 264 -14.42 16.54 -17.30
C LYS A 264 -15.30 17.68 -16.75
N TRP A 265 -14.81 18.42 -15.78
CA TRP A 265 -15.54 19.54 -15.18
C TRP A 265 -15.73 20.68 -16.18
N ARG A 266 -14.68 21.04 -16.91
CA ARG A 266 -14.75 22.09 -17.93
C ARG A 266 -15.73 21.75 -19.06
N MET A 267 -15.72 20.51 -19.53
CA MET A 267 -16.70 20.01 -20.50
C MET A 267 -18.15 20.18 -20.00
N ALA A 268 -18.41 19.86 -18.73
CA ALA A 268 -19.73 20.02 -18.13
C ALA A 268 -20.15 21.49 -18.11
N ILE A 269 -19.24 22.39 -17.75
CA ILE A 269 -19.48 23.85 -17.76
C ILE A 269 -19.75 24.36 -19.18
N GLU A 270 -18.95 23.98 -20.17
CA GLU A 270 -19.11 24.41 -21.57
C GLU A 270 -20.38 23.86 -22.23
N GLN A 271 -20.89 22.72 -21.76
CA GLN A 271 -22.17 22.14 -22.19
C GLN A 271 -23.40 22.75 -21.46
N GLY A 272 -23.19 23.78 -20.62
CA GLY A 272 -24.27 24.40 -19.86
C GLY A 272 -24.89 23.53 -18.75
N ARG A 273 -24.21 22.46 -18.34
CA ARG A 273 -24.69 21.63 -17.23
C ARG A 273 -24.45 22.33 -15.90
N ALA A 274 -25.38 22.17 -14.96
CA ALA A 274 -25.20 22.68 -13.62
C ALA A 274 -23.94 22.01 -12.98
N PHE A 275 -22.91 22.81 -12.68
CA PHE A 275 -21.66 22.38 -12.07
C PHE A 275 -21.37 23.23 -10.83
N SER A 276 -21.11 22.55 -9.71
CA SER A 276 -20.63 23.17 -8.48
C SER A 276 -19.48 22.37 -7.90
N LEU A 277 -18.42 23.03 -7.48
CA LEU A 277 -17.31 22.40 -6.79
C LEU A 277 -17.71 21.80 -5.42
N ASP A 278 -18.81 22.29 -4.83
CA ASP A 278 -19.34 21.74 -3.58
C ASP A 278 -19.98 20.36 -3.74
N ALA A 279 -20.44 20.04 -4.96
CA ALA A 279 -21.06 18.76 -5.29
C ALA A 279 -20.05 17.69 -5.77
N VAL A 280 -18.77 18.03 -5.82
CA VAL A 280 -17.72 17.11 -6.27
C VAL A 280 -17.45 16.03 -5.23
N GLN A 281 -17.33 14.78 -5.68
CA GLN A 281 -17.01 13.63 -4.85
C GLN A 281 -15.69 13.00 -5.32
N PRO A 282 -14.70 12.76 -4.39
CA PRO A 282 -14.67 13.22 -3.00
C PRO A 282 -14.57 14.75 -2.88
N PRO A 283 -14.99 15.36 -1.74
CA PRO A 283 -14.96 16.80 -1.55
C PRO A 283 -13.54 17.38 -1.72
N LEU A 284 -13.43 18.49 -2.43
CA LEU A 284 -12.14 19.18 -2.58
C LEU A 284 -11.74 19.82 -1.25
N PRO A 285 -10.47 19.64 -0.80
CA PRO A 285 -9.93 20.38 0.33
C PRO A 285 -10.09 21.88 0.15
N PHE A 286 -10.44 22.59 1.23
CA PHE A 286 -10.74 24.02 1.19
C PHE A 286 -9.61 24.85 0.57
N ARG A 287 -8.35 24.51 0.88
CA ARG A 287 -7.15 25.20 0.34
C ARG A 287 -6.99 25.07 -1.19
N ARG A 288 -7.49 23.99 -1.81
CA ARG A 288 -7.37 23.72 -3.26
C ARG A 288 -8.44 24.41 -4.08
N ARG A 289 -9.58 24.75 -3.49
CA ARG A 289 -10.72 25.34 -4.21
C ARG A 289 -10.34 26.58 -5.03
N PRO A 290 -9.64 27.60 -4.50
CA PRO A 290 -9.26 28.77 -5.29
C PRO A 290 -8.38 28.45 -6.48
N LEU A 291 -7.47 27.47 -6.35
CA LEU A 291 -6.56 27.06 -7.42
C LEU A 291 -7.29 26.31 -8.53
N VAL A 292 -8.20 25.40 -8.15
CA VAL A 292 -9.05 24.68 -9.11
C VAL A 292 -10.03 25.62 -9.83
N GLU A 293 -10.62 26.58 -9.13
CA GLU A 293 -11.45 27.61 -9.74
C GLU A 293 -10.67 28.47 -10.75
N ALA A 294 -9.46 28.89 -10.38
CA ALA A 294 -8.57 29.63 -11.26
C ALA A 294 -8.23 28.80 -12.52
N ALA A 295 -7.90 27.53 -12.34
CA ALA A 295 -7.62 26.61 -13.44
C ALA A 295 -8.86 26.46 -14.36
N LEU A 296 -10.06 26.21 -13.79
CA LEU A 296 -11.29 26.08 -14.58
C LEU A 296 -11.64 27.37 -15.35
N LYS A 297 -11.29 28.54 -14.85
CA LYS A 297 -11.47 29.82 -15.58
C LYS A 297 -10.44 30.01 -16.69
N ALA A 298 -9.19 29.63 -16.45
CA ALA A 298 -8.07 29.84 -17.38
C ALA A 298 -8.06 28.84 -18.55
N TRP A 299 -8.63 27.65 -18.39
CA TRP A 299 -8.53 26.57 -19.37
C TRP A 299 -9.86 26.31 -20.08
N SER A 300 -9.82 26.16 -21.42
CA SER A 300 -10.92 25.60 -22.19
C SER A 300 -10.79 24.07 -22.31
N ALA A 301 -11.88 23.38 -22.61
CA ALA A 301 -11.86 21.92 -22.77
C ALA A 301 -10.86 21.47 -23.86
N VAL A 302 -10.79 22.19 -24.97
CA VAL A 302 -9.84 21.91 -26.07
C VAL A 302 -8.40 22.04 -25.61
N ARG A 303 -8.06 23.08 -24.84
CA ARG A 303 -6.70 23.28 -24.33
C ARG A 303 -6.30 22.22 -23.30
N LEU A 304 -7.26 21.81 -22.46
CA LEU A 304 -7.05 20.70 -21.53
C LEU A 304 -6.81 19.38 -22.28
N ALA A 305 -7.54 19.12 -23.37
CA ALA A 305 -7.31 17.94 -24.20
C ALA A 305 -5.91 17.92 -24.83
N ASN A 306 -5.42 19.06 -25.34
CA ASN A 306 -4.06 19.17 -25.87
C ASN A 306 -3.01 18.93 -24.76
N ALA A 307 -3.18 19.52 -23.57
CA ALA A 307 -2.30 19.29 -22.44
C ALA A 307 -2.31 17.82 -21.98
N MET A 308 -3.43 17.09 -22.13
CA MET A 308 -3.50 15.65 -21.87
C MET A 308 -2.60 14.85 -22.83
N ALA A 309 -2.58 15.21 -24.12
CA ALA A 309 -1.71 14.59 -25.11
C ALA A 309 -0.24 14.85 -24.79
N ASP A 310 0.13 16.11 -24.52
CA ASP A 310 1.49 16.50 -24.17
C ASP A 310 2.00 15.77 -22.90
N LEU A 311 1.11 15.62 -21.92
CA LEU A 311 1.44 14.95 -20.67
C LEU A 311 1.58 13.41 -20.86
N ALA A 312 0.76 12.83 -21.75
CA ALA A 312 0.90 11.41 -22.11
C ALA A 312 2.23 11.13 -22.81
N ASP A 313 2.67 12.02 -23.69
CA ASP A 313 3.99 11.94 -24.33
C ASP A 313 5.13 12.09 -23.32
N ALA A 314 4.99 12.99 -22.34
CA ALA A 314 5.97 13.14 -21.27
C ALA A 314 6.08 11.87 -20.40
N VAL A 315 4.95 11.22 -20.07
CA VAL A 315 4.95 9.93 -19.37
C VAL A 315 5.68 8.86 -20.18
N LEU A 316 5.43 8.79 -21.49
CA LEU A 316 6.10 7.83 -22.36
C LEU A 316 7.62 8.07 -22.41
N GLN A 317 8.02 9.34 -22.57
CA GLN A 317 9.43 9.75 -22.60
C GLN A 317 10.14 9.43 -21.28
N SER A 318 9.53 9.74 -20.14
CA SER A 318 10.09 9.45 -18.81
C SER A 318 10.34 7.95 -18.57
N ARG A 319 9.45 7.10 -19.10
CA ARG A 319 9.62 5.63 -19.01
C ARG A 319 10.70 5.09 -19.95
N ARG A 320 10.83 5.69 -21.14
CA ARG A 320 11.86 5.29 -22.12
C ARG A 320 13.26 5.72 -21.71
N ASN A 321 13.37 6.85 -21.00
CA ASN A 321 14.64 7.44 -20.57
C ASN A 321 14.60 7.74 -19.06
N PRO A 322 14.78 6.74 -18.19
CA PRO A 322 14.69 6.94 -16.74
C PRO A 322 15.66 7.97 -16.19
N ALA A 323 16.84 8.10 -16.77
CA ALA A 323 17.85 9.09 -16.39
C ALA A 323 17.41 10.55 -16.63
N LEU A 324 16.46 10.79 -17.53
CA LEU A 324 15.92 12.11 -17.86
C LEU A 324 14.49 12.30 -17.33
N ALA A 325 13.96 11.36 -16.54
CA ALA A 325 12.56 11.36 -16.11
C ALA A 325 12.17 12.63 -15.35
N GLU A 326 13.05 13.12 -14.47
CA GLU A 326 12.84 14.38 -13.72
C GLU A 326 12.78 15.59 -14.65
N THR A 327 13.75 15.74 -15.53
CA THR A 327 13.81 16.85 -16.50
C THR A 327 12.61 16.85 -17.45
N VAL A 328 12.16 15.67 -17.88
CA VAL A 328 10.96 15.53 -18.73
C VAL A 328 9.72 15.97 -17.99
N ALA A 329 9.55 15.55 -16.73
CA ALA A 329 8.42 15.94 -15.89
C ALA A 329 8.40 17.45 -15.62
N GLU A 330 9.53 18.02 -15.23
CA GLU A 330 9.69 19.45 -14.96
C GLU A 330 9.35 20.28 -16.20
N ARG A 331 9.91 19.94 -17.37
CA ARG A 331 9.62 20.62 -18.64
C ARG A 331 8.14 20.57 -19.01
N ALA A 332 7.50 19.40 -18.87
CA ALA A 332 6.10 19.25 -19.19
C ALA A 332 5.19 20.10 -18.29
N LEU A 333 5.46 20.11 -16.98
CA LEU A 333 4.69 20.90 -16.02
C LEU A 333 4.91 22.40 -16.18
N LEU A 334 6.14 22.85 -16.48
CA LEU A 334 6.43 24.25 -16.78
C LEU A 334 5.74 24.71 -18.07
N ALA A 335 5.67 23.88 -19.10
CA ALA A 335 4.93 24.17 -20.32
C ALA A 335 3.42 24.35 -20.05
N ILE A 336 2.85 23.50 -19.17
CA ILE A 336 1.46 23.63 -18.70
C ILE A 336 1.29 24.96 -17.95
N ALA A 337 2.17 25.28 -17.01
CA ALA A 337 2.10 26.52 -16.24
C ALA A 337 2.19 27.76 -17.13
N ALA A 338 3.10 27.76 -18.11
CA ALA A 338 3.22 28.84 -19.09
C ALA A 338 1.96 28.99 -19.96
N SER A 339 1.31 27.87 -20.31
CA SER A 339 0.04 27.88 -21.04
C SER A 339 -1.10 28.42 -20.19
N GLY A 340 -1.20 28.06 -18.90
CA GLY A 340 -2.21 28.56 -17.96
C GLY A 340 -2.12 30.10 -17.80
N ARG A 341 -0.91 30.63 -17.68
CA ARG A 341 -0.68 32.09 -17.51
C ARG A 341 -1.14 32.94 -18.69
N ARG A 342 -0.97 32.46 -19.93
CA ARG A 342 -1.37 33.20 -21.16
C ARG A 342 -2.86 33.43 -21.31
N SER A 343 -3.69 32.78 -20.50
CA SER A 343 -5.16 32.92 -20.55
C SER A 343 -5.73 33.73 -19.40
N ALA A 344 -4.91 34.02 -18.39
CA ALA A 344 -5.29 34.86 -17.24
C ALA A 344 -4.92 36.35 -17.45
N ALA A 345 -4.12 36.65 -18.48
CA ALA A 345 -3.82 37.99 -18.99
C ALA A 345 -4.72 38.35 -20.19
#